data_d6bce755bf1e13bbbada88e74675e3c8
#
_entry.id   d6bce755bf1e13bbbada88e74675e3c8
#
_cell.length_a   1.000
_cell.length_b   1.000
_cell.length_c   1.000
_cell.angle_alpha   90.00
_cell.angle_beta   90.00
_cell.angle_gamma   90.00
#
_symmetry.space_group_name_H-M   'P 1'
#
loop_
_entity.id
_entity.type
_entity.pdbx_description
1 polymer ?
#
loop_
_entity_poly.entity_id
_entity_poly.type
_entity_poly.pdbx_seq_one_letter_code
_entity_poly.pdbx_strand_id
1 'polypeptide(L)'
;YVPADNLCVDYVSHGYSNGKLVILARISNHGKEEKTLDANLYGADELLQIRSVQIPAGESEVVYFDDFVFEGDAVSVELSVQDALEGDNVGYDVLEEDEVTEILLMTEANLYLEKAMGILQGITVTKSNDIASFDEFKKQNYDIYIFDGMVPETLPENGNIIIMNVPDTELFTHTELLAGVRVETCEHEISQYLDEFYFGVSDTYAYNVPEWAMPFLTVGNKAVGFSGEYNGRNICVLGFDLHNSDLPLKTEFPVLVYNMISTSSIQELANAGIYHPGDTISVYGKIDETLPVITKPDGTTFA
;
A
#
# COMPACT_ATOMS: atom_id res chain seq x y z
N TYR A 1 27.09 -0.76 -34.46
CA TYR A 1 26.25 -1.49 -33.53
C TYR A 1 25.55 -2.58 -34.33
N VAL A 2 25.88 -3.80 -34.12
CA VAL A 2 25.13 -4.94 -34.70
C VAL A 2 24.12 -5.32 -33.62
N PRO A 3 22.81 -5.24 -33.85
CA PRO A 3 21.83 -5.74 -32.92
C PRO A 3 22.06 -7.25 -32.76
N ALA A 4 22.43 -7.70 -31.59
CA ALA A 4 22.52 -9.12 -31.30
C ALA A 4 21.10 -9.68 -31.14
N ASP A 5 20.88 -10.92 -31.60
CA ASP A 5 19.63 -11.62 -31.31
C ASP A 5 19.54 -11.84 -29.80
N ASN A 6 18.48 -11.32 -29.19
CA ASN A 6 18.24 -11.41 -27.78
C ASN A 6 16.75 -11.64 -27.50
N LEU A 7 16.47 -12.52 -26.58
CA LEU A 7 15.17 -12.72 -25.95
C LEU A 7 15.29 -12.28 -24.49
N CYS A 8 14.27 -11.72 -23.91
CA CYS A 8 14.29 -11.36 -22.50
C CYS A 8 12.94 -11.57 -21.83
N VAL A 9 12.97 -11.80 -20.55
CA VAL A 9 11.79 -11.71 -19.69
C VAL A 9 11.69 -10.26 -19.21
N ASP A 10 10.73 -9.50 -19.76
CA ASP A 10 10.56 -8.10 -19.41
C ASP A 10 10.09 -7.95 -17.96
N TYR A 11 9.12 -8.77 -17.55
CA TYR A 11 8.63 -8.86 -16.18
C TYR A 11 7.89 -10.19 -15.95
N VAL A 12 7.81 -10.54 -14.67
CA VAL A 12 6.95 -11.61 -14.14
C VAL A 12 6.03 -10.95 -13.11
N SER A 13 4.77 -11.35 -13.07
CA SER A 13 3.81 -10.89 -12.07
C SER A 13 2.82 -11.99 -11.71
N HIS A 14 2.25 -11.93 -10.53
CA HIS A 14 1.23 -12.86 -10.08
C HIS A 14 -0.14 -12.22 -9.95
N GLY A 15 -1.13 -13.07 -9.81
CA GLY A 15 -2.51 -12.71 -9.51
C GLY A 15 -3.30 -13.95 -9.14
N TYR A 16 -4.56 -13.76 -8.76
CA TYR A 16 -5.43 -14.87 -8.39
C TYR A 16 -6.66 -14.92 -9.29
N SER A 17 -6.95 -16.10 -9.81
CA SER A 17 -8.17 -16.39 -10.56
C SER A 17 -8.94 -17.51 -9.88
N ASN A 18 -10.16 -17.22 -9.40
CA ASN A 18 -10.97 -18.17 -8.62
C ASN A 18 -10.24 -18.77 -7.40
N GLY A 19 -9.41 -17.94 -6.73
CA GLY A 19 -8.63 -18.37 -5.56
C GLY A 19 -7.40 -19.24 -5.88
N LYS A 20 -7.03 -19.38 -7.17
CA LYS A 20 -5.83 -20.08 -7.60
C LYS A 20 -4.79 -19.09 -8.09
N LEU A 21 -3.55 -19.32 -7.73
CA LEU A 21 -2.41 -18.55 -8.20
C LEU A 21 -2.27 -18.66 -9.72
N VAL A 22 -2.07 -17.53 -10.37
CA VAL A 22 -1.77 -17.41 -11.81
C VAL A 22 -0.53 -16.55 -11.95
N ILE A 23 0.46 -17.02 -12.72
CA ILE A 23 1.66 -16.26 -13.03
C ILE A 23 1.57 -15.79 -14.48
N LEU A 24 1.98 -14.55 -14.70
CA LEU A 24 2.04 -13.91 -16.00
C LEU A 24 3.48 -13.49 -16.26
N ALA A 25 4.04 -13.86 -17.42
CA ALA A 25 5.36 -13.40 -17.85
C ALA A 25 5.24 -12.73 -19.22
N ARG A 26 5.81 -11.54 -19.37
CA ARG A 26 6.00 -10.89 -20.66
C ARG A 26 7.39 -11.18 -21.17
N ILE A 27 7.47 -11.66 -22.41
CA ILE A 27 8.72 -12.05 -23.06
C ILE A 27 8.86 -11.30 -24.37
N SER A 28 10.01 -10.65 -24.58
CA SER A 28 10.32 -9.86 -25.78
C SER A 28 11.36 -10.52 -26.64
N ASN A 29 11.18 -10.45 -27.95
CA ASN A 29 12.14 -10.89 -28.96
C ASN A 29 12.76 -9.67 -29.66
N HIS A 30 13.97 -9.31 -29.27
CA HIS A 30 14.74 -8.22 -29.89
C HIS A 30 15.52 -8.67 -31.14
N GLY A 31 15.35 -9.93 -31.53
CA GLY A 31 15.97 -10.49 -32.74
C GLY A 31 15.24 -10.10 -34.03
N LYS A 32 15.76 -10.56 -35.15
CA LYS A 32 15.23 -10.29 -36.49
C LYS A 32 14.39 -11.42 -37.07
N GLU A 33 14.32 -12.53 -36.37
CA GLU A 33 13.57 -13.72 -36.75
C GLU A 33 12.61 -14.11 -35.66
N GLU A 34 11.47 -14.68 -36.04
CA GLU A 34 10.54 -15.31 -35.14
C GLU A 34 11.24 -16.43 -34.35
N LYS A 35 10.97 -16.53 -33.06
CA LYS A 35 11.49 -17.56 -32.17
C LYS A 35 10.37 -18.35 -31.53
N THR A 36 10.56 -19.66 -31.45
CA THR A 36 9.72 -20.56 -30.63
C THR A 36 10.61 -21.16 -29.57
N LEU A 37 10.22 -21.01 -28.30
CA LEU A 37 10.98 -21.46 -27.14
C LEU A 37 10.06 -21.90 -26.02
N ASP A 38 10.63 -22.56 -25.03
CA ASP A 38 9.93 -22.92 -23.81
C ASP A 38 10.25 -21.90 -22.72
N ALA A 39 9.18 -21.39 -22.08
CA ALA A 39 9.23 -20.62 -20.86
C ALA A 39 8.92 -21.58 -19.70
N ASN A 40 9.85 -21.69 -18.77
CA ASN A 40 9.78 -22.60 -17.63
C ASN A 40 9.48 -21.82 -16.37
N LEU A 41 8.38 -22.15 -15.70
CA LEU A 41 8.03 -21.60 -14.39
C LEU A 41 8.66 -22.47 -13.30
N TYR A 42 9.43 -21.84 -12.42
CA TYR A 42 10.02 -22.46 -11.24
C TYR A 42 9.48 -21.82 -9.96
N GLY A 43 9.41 -22.62 -8.90
CA GLY A 43 9.19 -22.16 -7.52
C GLY A 43 10.16 -22.88 -6.59
N ALA A 44 10.99 -22.14 -5.85
CA ALA A 44 12.02 -22.68 -4.95
C ALA A 44 12.90 -23.79 -5.64
N ASP A 45 13.39 -23.54 -6.83
CA ASP A 45 14.20 -24.46 -7.66
C ASP A 45 13.44 -25.70 -8.22
N GLU A 46 12.14 -25.83 -7.97
CA GLU A 46 11.30 -26.88 -8.54
C GLU A 46 10.61 -26.40 -9.82
N LEU A 47 10.70 -27.18 -10.90
CA LEU A 47 9.99 -26.88 -12.13
C LEU A 47 8.49 -27.16 -11.95
N LEU A 48 7.69 -26.11 -11.98
CA LEU A 48 6.23 -26.18 -11.78
C LEU A 48 5.48 -26.39 -13.09
N GLN A 49 5.84 -25.66 -14.12
CA GLN A 49 5.16 -25.72 -15.41
C GLN A 49 6.07 -25.29 -16.58
N ILE A 50 5.78 -25.80 -17.78
CA ILE A 50 6.42 -25.38 -19.03
C ILE A 50 5.34 -24.90 -19.99
N ARG A 51 5.59 -23.77 -20.66
CA ARG A 51 4.76 -23.23 -21.73
C ARG A 51 5.61 -22.92 -22.94
N SER A 52 5.26 -23.50 -24.10
CA SER A 52 5.90 -23.12 -25.36
C SER A 52 5.26 -21.84 -25.90
N VAL A 53 6.09 -20.88 -26.29
CA VAL A 53 5.67 -19.58 -26.82
C VAL A 53 6.37 -19.30 -28.13
N GLN A 54 5.64 -18.67 -29.06
CA GLN A 54 6.13 -18.22 -30.36
C GLN A 54 6.08 -16.70 -30.39
N ILE A 55 7.23 -16.06 -30.58
CA ILE A 55 7.38 -14.60 -30.49
C ILE A 55 7.91 -14.09 -31.83
N PRO A 56 7.13 -13.29 -32.57
CA PRO A 56 7.59 -12.66 -33.82
C PRO A 56 8.80 -11.74 -33.59
N ALA A 57 9.53 -11.48 -34.65
CA ALA A 57 10.69 -10.61 -34.61
C ALA A 57 10.33 -9.18 -34.19
N GLY A 58 10.96 -8.67 -33.16
CA GLY A 58 10.73 -7.30 -32.63
C GLY A 58 9.44 -7.16 -31.84
N GLU A 59 8.74 -8.24 -31.51
CA GLU A 59 7.48 -8.23 -30.75
C GLU A 59 7.64 -8.86 -29.38
N SER A 60 6.59 -8.74 -28.56
CA SER A 60 6.50 -9.33 -27.23
C SER A 60 5.22 -10.15 -27.11
N GLU A 61 5.29 -11.22 -26.35
CA GLU A 61 4.16 -12.08 -26.04
C GLU A 61 4.01 -12.27 -24.53
N VAL A 62 2.76 -12.51 -24.10
CA VAL A 62 2.45 -12.76 -22.70
C VAL A 62 2.10 -14.23 -22.51
N VAL A 63 2.81 -14.87 -21.60
CA VAL A 63 2.63 -16.28 -21.24
C VAL A 63 1.93 -16.34 -19.90
N TYR A 64 0.90 -17.19 -19.81
CA TYR A 64 0.16 -17.44 -18.59
C TYR A 64 0.45 -18.85 -18.09
N PHE A 65 0.72 -18.95 -16.77
CA PHE A 65 0.85 -20.20 -16.05
C PHE A 65 -0.29 -20.29 -15.04
N ASP A 66 -1.05 -21.35 -15.14
CA ASP A 66 -2.25 -21.60 -14.34
C ASP A 66 -2.36 -23.10 -14.01
N ASP A 67 -3.31 -23.48 -13.14
CA ASP A 67 -3.55 -24.89 -12.75
C ASP A 67 -2.33 -25.63 -12.17
N PHE A 68 -1.53 -24.93 -11.37
CA PHE A 68 -0.47 -25.52 -10.55
C PHE A 68 -0.70 -25.18 -9.07
N VAL A 69 -0.01 -25.88 -8.17
CA VAL A 69 -0.02 -25.64 -6.73
C VAL A 69 1.39 -25.32 -6.31
N PHE A 70 1.56 -24.19 -5.63
CA PHE A 70 2.83 -23.77 -5.07
C PHE A 70 2.59 -23.00 -3.77
N GLU A 71 3.34 -23.35 -2.73
CA GLU A 71 3.33 -22.72 -1.42
C GLU A 71 4.76 -22.23 -1.12
N GLY A 72 5.12 -21.08 -1.66
CA GLY A 72 6.44 -20.50 -1.47
C GLY A 72 6.42 -19.01 -1.77
N ASP A 73 7.50 -18.31 -1.41
CA ASP A 73 7.56 -16.86 -1.36
C ASP A 73 7.98 -16.21 -2.69
N ALA A 74 8.48 -17.00 -3.66
CA ALA A 74 8.94 -16.46 -4.93
C ALA A 74 8.85 -17.48 -6.06
N VAL A 75 8.62 -16.97 -7.26
CA VAL A 75 8.68 -17.73 -8.51
C VAL A 75 9.65 -17.09 -9.48
N SER A 76 10.15 -17.89 -10.44
CA SER A 76 10.90 -17.38 -11.58
C SER A 76 10.42 -17.99 -12.89
N VAL A 77 10.54 -17.22 -13.96
CA VAL A 77 10.32 -17.70 -15.31
C VAL A 77 11.66 -17.64 -16.06
N GLU A 78 12.12 -18.80 -16.54
CA GLU A 78 13.38 -18.97 -17.24
C GLU A 78 13.13 -19.40 -18.70
N LEU A 79 13.80 -18.74 -19.65
CA LEU A 79 13.74 -19.08 -21.07
C LEU A 79 14.77 -20.17 -21.40
N SER A 80 14.32 -21.22 -22.07
CA SER A 80 15.23 -22.27 -22.58
C SER A 80 15.94 -21.80 -23.84
N VAL A 81 16.82 -20.78 -23.71
CA VAL A 81 17.53 -20.17 -24.82
C VAL A 81 18.97 -19.80 -24.43
N GLN A 82 19.90 -19.81 -25.41
CA GLN A 82 21.21 -19.20 -25.30
C GLN A 82 21.32 -18.10 -26.34
N ASP A 83 21.50 -16.88 -25.90
CA ASP A 83 21.54 -15.70 -26.74
C ASP A 83 22.60 -14.68 -26.29
N ALA A 84 22.46 -13.41 -26.67
CA ALA A 84 23.49 -12.42 -26.46
C ALA A 84 23.62 -11.93 -24.99
N LEU A 85 22.56 -12.06 -24.17
CA LEU A 85 22.53 -11.61 -22.79
C LEU A 85 21.78 -12.61 -21.90
N GLU A 86 22.46 -13.64 -21.44
CA GLU A 86 21.84 -14.70 -20.61
C GLU A 86 21.21 -14.18 -19.29
N GLY A 87 21.64 -13.01 -18.83
CA GLY A 87 21.17 -12.45 -17.54
C GLY A 87 19.72 -11.94 -17.54
N ASP A 88 19.13 -11.65 -18.72
CA ASP A 88 17.75 -11.21 -18.86
C ASP A 88 16.81 -12.32 -19.35
N ASN A 89 17.32 -13.55 -19.44
CA ASN A 89 16.53 -14.74 -19.74
C ASN A 89 15.76 -15.27 -18.53
N VAL A 90 15.91 -14.66 -17.37
CA VAL A 90 15.21 -15.04 -16.15
C VAL A 90 14.54 -13.81 -15.55
N GLY A 91 13.23 -13.92 -15.29
CA GLY A 91 12.46 -12.94 -14.52
C GLY A 91 11.99 -13.57 -13.21
N TYR A 92 11.83 -12.74 -12.20
CA TYR A 92 11.42 -13.15 -10.85
C TYR A 92 10.18 -12.39 -10.43
N ASP A 93 9.38 -13.03 -9.56
CA ASP A 93 8.27 -12.39 -8.85
C ASP A 93 8.22 -12.92 -7.42
N VAL A 94 8.04 -12.04 -6.47
CA VAL A 94 7.88 -12.38 -5.05
C VAL A 94 6.38 -12.50 -4.79
N LEU A 95 5.96 -13.69 -4.34
CA LEU A 95 4.59 -13.96 -3.94
C LEU A 95 4.44 -13.46 -2.50
N GLU A 96 4.08 -12.20 -2.37
CA GLU A 96 3.76 -11.67 -1.05
C GLU A 96 2.52 -12.40 -0.53
N GLU A 97 2.58 -12.94 0.68
CA GLU A 97 1.34 -13.20 1.42
C GLU A 97 0.63 -11.84 1.52
N ASP A 98 -0.66 -11.78 1.13
CA ASP A 98 -1.47 -10.60 1.35
C ASP A 98 -1.32 -10.20 2.83
N GLU A 99 -0.40 -9.29 3.14
CA GLU A 99 -0.27 -8.76 4.50
C GLU A 99 -1.59 -8.09 4.83
N VAL A 100 -2.33 -8.74 5.71
CA VAL A 100 -3.61 -8.22 6.18
C VAL A 100 -3.32 -7.10 7.17
N THR A 101 -3.65 -5.87 6.79
CA THR A 101 -3.55 -4.72 7.71
C THR A 101 -4.58 -4.86 8.82
N GLU A 102 -4.12 -5.03 10.04
CA GLU A 102 -4.95 -5.14 11.24
C GLU A 102 -5.30 -3.75 11.78
N ILE A 103 -6.58 -3.40 11.76
CA ILE A 103 -7.09 -2.08 12.19
C ILE A 103 -7.91 -2.21 13.47
N LEU A 104 -7.60 -1.42 14.49
CA LEU A 104 -8.48 -1.20 15.64
C LEU A 104 -9.29 0.09 15.44
N LEU A 105 -10.61 -0.03 15.33
CA LEU A 105 -11.54 1.10 15.27
C LEU A 105 -12.22 1.31 16.64
N MET A 106 -11.86 2.40 17.30
CA MET A 106 -12.49 2.86 18.55
C MET A 106 -13.51 3.94 18.21
N THR A 107 -14.81 3.61 18.25
CA THR A 107 -15.92 4.51 17.91
C THR A 107 -17.18 4.11 18.64
N GLU A 108 -18.03 5.07 18.99
CA GLU A 108 -19.39 4.75 19.49
C GLU A 108 -20.23 4.11 18.39
N ALA A 109 -20.27 4.72 17.18
CA ALA A 109 -20.88 4.16 15.98
C ALA A 109 -20.50 5.00 14.75
N ASN A 110 -19.80 4.44 13.79
CA ASN A 110 -19.49 5.10 12.53
C ASN A 110 -19.70 4.18 11.34
N LEU A 111 -20.99 4.02 10.95
CA LEU A 111 -21.37 3.15 9.84
C LEU A 111 -20.77 3.60 8.51
N TYR A 112 -20.53 4.90 8.31
CA TYR A 112 -19.94 5.41 7.07
C TYR A 112 -18.50 4.92 6.91
N LEU A 113 -17.69 5.07 7.96
CA LEU A 113 -16.31 4.63 7.99
C LEU A 113 -16.22 3.10 7.87
N GLU A 114 -17.06 2.36 8.63
CA GLU A 114 -17.13 0.90 8.54
C GLU A 114 -17.43 0.40 7.12
N LYS A 115 -18.38 1.04 6.42
CA LYS A 115 -18.72 0.67 5.04
C LYS A 115 -17.62 1.04 4.06
N ALA A 116 -16.98 2.20 4.22
CA ALA A 116 -15.87 2.60 3.36
C ALA A 116 -14.68 1.65 3.51
N MET A 117 -14.34 1.25 4.73
CA MET A 117 -13.30 0.24 4.97
C MET A 117 -13.70 -1.15 4.47
N GLY A 118 -14.97 -1.53 4.60
CA GLY A 118 -15.47 -2.85 4.18
C GLY A 118 -15.41 -3.15 2.68
N ILE A 119 -15.10 -2.16 1.83
CA ILE A 119 -14.86 -2.37 0.39
C ILE A 119 -13.36 -2.51 0.06
N LEU A 120 -12.48 -2.24 1.03
CA LEU A 120 -11.05 -2.38 0.86
C LEU A 120 -10.63 -3.84 1.04
N GLN A 121 -9.72 -4.31 0.20
CA GLN A 121 -9.15 -5.65 0.32
C GLN A 121 -7.90 -5.61 1.21
N GLY A 122 -7.54 -6.74 1.79
CA GLY A 122 -6.33 -6.86 2.60
C GLY A 122 -6.39 -6.15 3.95
N ILE A 123 -7.58 -5.85 4.50
CA ILE A 123 -7.73 -5.28 5.84
C ILE A 123 -8.66 -6.10 6.73
N THR A 124 -8.34 -6.17 8.00
CA THR A 124 -9.19 -6.71 9.07
C THR A 124 -9.48 -5.62 10.09
N VAL A 125 -10.76 -5.42 10.43
CA VAL A 125 -11.17 -4.37 11.36
C VAL A 125 -11.73 -4.97 12.64
N THR A 126 -11.05 -4.73 13.75
CA THR A 126 -11.56 -4.97 15.11
C THR A 126 -12.21 -3.69 15.63
N LYS A 127 -13.43 -3.78 16.13
CA LYS A 127 -14.20 -2.62 16.59
C LYS A 127 -14.48 -2.69 18.09
N SER A 128 -14.35 -1.55 18.76
CA SER A 128 -14.80 -1.37 20.15
C SER A 128 -15.39 0.03 20.36
N ASN A 129 -16.34 0.15 21.28
CA ASN A 129 -16.90 1.42 21.72
C ASN A 129 -16.53 1.76 23.17
N ASP A 130 -15.70 0.95 23.80
CA ASP A 130 -15.26 1.12 25.18
C ASP A 130 -13.78 1.51 25.23
N ILE A 131 -13.52 2.82 25.33
CA ILE A 131 -12.16 3.36 25.43
C ILE A 131 -11.43 2.88 26.70
N ALA A 132 -12.17 2.55 27.77
CA ALA A 132 -11.57 2.05 28.99
C ALA A 132 -10.95 0.64 28.83
N SER A 133 -11.42 -0.11 27.85
CA SER A 133 -10.85 -1.43 27.49
C SER A 133 -9.64 -1.34 26.56
N PHE A 134 -9.21 -0.15 26.16
CA PHE A 134 -8.12 0.03 25.18
C PHE A 134 -6.81 -0.67 25.56
N ASP A 135 -6.45 -0.68 26.86
CA ASP A 135 -5.23 -1.37 27.32
C ASP A 135 -5.23 -2.89 27.08
N GLU A 136 -6.40 -3.50 26.90
CA GLU A 136 -6.51 -4.91 26.52
C GLU A 136 -6.24 -5.10 25.02
N PHE A 137 -6.75 -4.19 24.18
CA PHE A 137 -6.53 -4.20 22.73
C PHE A 137 -5.09 -3.82 22.38
N LYS A 138 -4.47 -2.88 23.09
CA LYS A 138 -3.08 -2.45 22.92
C LYS A 138 -2.08 -3.62 22.92
N LYS A 139 -2.39 -4.72 23.59
CA LYS A 139 -1.53 -5.92 23.64
C LYS A 139 -1.48 -6.70 22.32
N GLN A 140 -2.40 -6.46 21.39
CA GLN A 140 -2.50 -7.20 20.13
C GLN A 140 -1.68 -6.58 19.00
N ASN A 141 -1.12 -5.36 19.19
CA ASN A 141 -0.33 -4.63 18.20
C ASN A 141 -1.02 -4.53 16.83
N TYR A 142 -1.95 -3.60 16.72
CA TYR A 142 -2.56 -3.29 15.44
C TYR A 142 -1.65 -2.41 14.59
N ASP A 143 -1.74 -2.53 13.26
CA ASP A 143 -1.01 -1.70 12.31
C ASP A 143 -1.54 -0.28 12.28
N ILE A 144 -2.87 -0.13 12.43
CA ILE A 144 -3.54 1.17 12.46
C ILE A 144 -4.55 1.22 13.61
N TYR A 145 -4.47 2.30 14.38
CA TYR A 145 -5.46 2.65 15.40
C TYR A 145 -6.29 3.84 14.92
N ILE A 146 -7.60 3.66 14.84
CA ILE A 146 -8.55 4.73 14.47
C ILE A 146 -9.36 5.11 15.71
N PHE A 147 -9.25 6.35 16.14
CA PHE A 147 -9.96 6.92 17.28
C PHE A 147 -10.98 7.94 16.76
N ASP A 148 -12.26 7.65 16.89
CA ASP A 148 -13.37 8.48 16.40
C ASP A 148 -14.17 9.05 17.55
N GLY A 149 -14.02 10.35 17.81
CA GLY A 149 -14.66 11.09 18.91
C GLY A 149 -14.14 10.75 20.30
N MET A 150 -13.16 9.85 20.40
CA MET A 150 -12.56 9.42 21.66
C MET A 150 -11.08 9.11 21.47
N VAL A 151 -10.27 9.30 22.51
CA VAL A 151 -8.87 8.89 22.54
C VAL A 151 -8.53 8.33 23.93
N PRO A 152 -7.60 7.37 24.03
CA PRO A 152 -7.11 6.91 25.33
C PRO A 152 -6.27 7.99 26.03
N GLU A 153 -6.05 7.86 27.33
CA GLU A 153 -5.17 8.76 28.09
C GLU A 153 -3.72 8.74 27.57
N THR A 154 -3.29 7.58 27.08
CA THR A 154 -1.96 7.40 26.47
C THR A 154 -2.13 6.71 25.13
N LEU A 155 -1.68 7.37 24.07
CA LEU A 155 -1.70 6.81 22.72
C LEU A 155 -0.85 5.54 22.62
N PRO A 156 -1.15 4.60 21.68
CA PRO A 156 -0.31 3.43 21.47
C PRO A 156 1.12 3.83 21.09
N GLU A 157 2.10 3.04 21.50
CA GLU A 157 3.51 3.29 21.18
C GLU A 157 3.88 2.87 19.76
N ASN A 158 3.22 1.80 19.26
CA ASN A 158 3.41 1.23 17.93
C ASN A 158 2.16 1.43 17.08
N GLY A 159 2.30 1.22 15.77
CA GLY A 159 1.24 1.37 14.79
C GLY A 159 0.93 2.83 14.44
N ASN A 160 0.32 3.01 13.29
CA ASN A 160 -0.08 4.32 12.79
C ASN A 160 -1.41 4.76 13.42
N ILE A 161 -1.70 6.05 13.44
CA ILE A 161 -2.84 6.58 14.18
C ILE A 161 -3.67 7.50 13.28
N ILE A 162 -4.99 7.27 13.28
CA ILE A 162 -5.98 8.18 12.70
C ILE A 162 -6.88 8.67 13.82
N ILE A 163 -6.96 9.99 14.03
CA ILE A 163 -7.78 10.62 15.07
C ILE A 163 -8.83 11.50 14.40
N MET A 164 -10.08 11.31 14.76
CA MET A 164 -11.21 12.05 14.21
C MET A 164 -12.03 12.73 15.30
N ASN A 165 -12.45 13.97 15.05
CA ASN A 165 -13.36 14.70 15.94
C ASN A 165 -12.88 14.81 17.40
N VAL A 166 -11.59 15.08 17.60
CA VAL A 166 -10.98 15.27 18.92
C VAL A 166 -10.28 16.63 18.95
N PRO A 167 -10.58 17.51 19.93
CA PRO A 167 -10.04 18.86 19.96
C PRO A 167 -8.53 18.90 20.27
N ASP A 168 -8.12 18.16 21.30
CA ASP A 168 -6.75 18.21 21.82
C ASP A 168 -6.24 16.84 22.21
N THR A 169 -4.94 16.63 22.02
CA THR A 169 -4.18 15.50 22.55
C THR A 169 -2.81 16.00 23.00
N GLU A 170 -1.94 15.11 23.46
CA GLU A 170 -0.54 15.43 23.74
C GLU A 170 0.25 15.83 22.47
N LEU A 171 -0.24 15.50 21.26
CA LEU A 171 0.44 15.73 19.99
C LEU A 171 0.01 17.01 19.27
N PHE A 172 -1.21 17.49 19.53
CA PHE A 172 -1.77 18.68 18.86
C PHE A 172 -2.84 19.37 19.69
N THR A 173 -3.12 20.63 19.34
CA THR A 173 -4.16 21.45 19.97
C THR A 173 -5.02 22.13 18.92
N HIS A 174 -6.31 22.31 19.22
CA HIS A 174 -7.19 23.13 18.38
C HIS A 174 -6.98 24.62 18.65
N THR A 175 -7.38 25.45 17.69
CA THR A 175 -7.40 26.91 17.82
C THR A 175 -8.79 27.44 18.05
N GLU A 176 -9.77 26.87 17.38
CA GLU A 176 -11.17 27.28 17.42
C GLU A 176 -12.09 26.19 16.87
N LEU A 177 -13.37 26.29 17.18
CA LEU A 177 -14.44 25.50 16.58
C LEU A 177 -15.09 26.34 15.46
N LEU A 178 -15.09 25.84 14.25
CA LEU A 178 -15.73 26.45 13.08
C LEU A 178 -17.10 25.80 12.85
N ALA A 179 -18.12 26.60 12.48
CA ALA A 179 -19.48 26.12 12.26
C ALA A 179 -20.01 26.51 10.86
N GLY A 180 -20.71 25.57 10.20
CA GLY A 180 -21.36 25.79 8.91
C GLY A 180 -20.37 26.14 7.81
N VAL A 181 -19.30 25.37 7.69
CA VAL A 181 -18.16 25.68 6.81
C VAL A 181 -18.07 24.74 5.61
N ARG A 182 -17.43 25.23 4.57
CA ARG A 182 -16.97 24.45 3.42
C ARG A 182 -15.49 24.08 3.63
N VAL A 183 -15.22 22.81 3.62
CA VAL A 183 -13.87 22.24 3.68
C VAL A 183 -13.38 21.96 2.26
N GLU A 184 -12.11 22.24 2.01
CA GLU A 184 -11.45 22.05 0.72
C GLU A 184 -10.18 21.20 0.92
N THR A 185 -9.85 20.37 -0.08
CA THR A 185 -8.58 19.65 -0.11
C THR A 185 -7.44 20.57 -0.51
N CYS A 186 -6.24 20.29 -0.02
CA CYS A 186 -5.01 20.92 -0.49
C CYS A 186 -4.00 19.83 -0.88
N GLU A 187 -2.90 20.23 -1.54
CA GLU A 187 -1.88 19.32 -2.08
C GLU A 187 -1.24 18.49 -0.96
N HIS A 188 -1.50 17.18 -0.98
CA HIS A 188 -1.04 16.20 0.00
C HIS A 188 -1.24 14.78 -0.55
N GLU A 189 -0.48 13.80 -0.10
CA GLU A 189 -0.64 12.39 -0.50
C GLU A 189 -2.06 11.86 -0.22
N ILE A 190 -2.64 12.19 0.94
CA ILE A 190 -4.02 11.83 1.30
C ILE A 190 -5.05 12.46 0.36
N SER A 191 -4.73 13.58 -0.29
CA SER A 191 -5.61 14.25 -1.25
C SER A 191 -5.40 13.77 -2.70
N GLN A 192 -4.59 12.75 -2.93
CA GLN A 192 -4.36 12.19 -4.26
C GLN A 192 -5.69 11.74 -4.89
N TYR A 193 -5.92 12.07 -6.15
CA TYR A 193 -7.16 11.83 -6.90
C TYR A 193 -8.40 12.59 -6.40
N LEU A 194 -8.22 13.62 -5.55
CA LEU A 194 -9.28 14.47 -5.01
C LEU A 194 -9.11 15.93 -5.44
N ASP A 195 -8.80 16.17 -6.74
CA ASP A 195 -8.55 17.50 -7.28
C ASP A 195 -9.79 18.39 -7.14
N GLU A 196 -9.60 19.62 -6.64
CA GLU A 196 -10.65 20.62 -6.43
C GLU A 196 -11.87 20.10 -5.63
N PHE A 197 -11.66 19.09 -4.80
CA PHE A 197 -12.73 18.47 -4.01
C PHE A 197 -13.09 19.32 -2.79
N TYR A 198 -14.39 19.41 -2.52
CA TYR A 198 -14.92 20.12 -1.36
C TYR A 198 -16.21 19.50 -0.84
N PHE A 199 -16.50 19.76 0.44
CA PHE A 199 -17.69 19.29 1.12
C PHE A 199 -18.09 20.22 2.26
N GLY A 200 -19.35 20.11 2.73
CA GLY A 200 -19.90 20.89 3.84
C GLY A 200 -19.72 20.16 5.17
N VAL A 201 -19.41 20.91 6.22
CA VAL A 201 -19.33 20.42 7.60
C VAL A 201 -20.11 21.34 8.51
N SER A 202 -20.94 20.76 9.40
CA SER A 202 -21.72 21.53 10.38
C SER A 202 -20.83 22.19 11.42
N ASP A 203 -19.85 21.45 11.93
CA ASP A 203 -18.84 21.92 12.88
C ASP A 203 -17.54 21.13 12.75
N THR A 204 -16.41 21.81 12.90
CA THR A 204 -15.06 21.23 12.82
C THR A 204 -14.07 21.99 13.68
N TYR A 205 -13.14 21.29 14.29
CA TYR A 205 -11.99 21.91 14.94
C TYR A 205 -10.98 22.39 13.90
N ALA A 206 -10.49 23.60 14.06
CA ALA A 206 -9.31 24.08 13.37
C ALA A 206 -8.09 23.90 14.27
N TYR A 207 -6.95 23.49 13.71
CA TYR A 207 -5.77 23.09 14.47
C TYR A 207 -4.57 24.00 14.27
N ASN A 208 -3.72 24.07 15.31
CA ASN A 208 -2.32 24.41 15.16
C ASN A 208 -1.61 23.18 14.58
N VAL A 209 -1.25 23.24 13.30
CA VAL A 209 -0.54 22.11 12.66
C VAL A 209 0.85 22.00 13.26
N PRO A 210 1.25 20.85 13.82
CA PRO A 210 2.59 20.64 14.34
C PRO A 210 3.65 20.73 13.25
N GLU A 211 4.91 20.98 13.62
CA GLU A 211 6.03 21.10 12.66
C GLU A 211 6.30 19.82 11.86
N TRP A 212 5.93 18.66 12.41
CA TRP A 212 6.07 17.35 11.77
C TRP A 212 4.95 17.01 10.77
N ALA A 213 3.92 17.85 10.62
CA ALA A 213 2.73 17.56 9.84
C ALA A 213 2.42 18.62 8.79
N MET A 214 1.64 18.24 7.79
CA MET A 214 1.13 19.13 6.74
C MET A 214 -0.41 19.01 6.65
N PRO A 215 -1.12 20.12 6.37
CA PRO A 215 -2.56 20.09 6.18
C PRO A 215 -2.92 19.41 4.86
N PHE A 216 -4.00 18.62 4.86
CA PHE A 216 -4.63 18.07 3.64
C PHE A 216 -6.09 18.52 3.50
N LEU A 217 -6.71 19.02 4.58
CA LEU A 217 -8.05 19.64 4.58
C LEU A 217 -8.01 21.01 5.23
N THR A 218 -8.62 22.00 4.59
CA THR A 218 -8.62 23.38 5.06
C THR A 218 -9.98 24.04 4.94
N VAL A 219 -10.18 25.09 5.76
CA VAL A 219 -11.25 26.10 5.64
C VAL A 219 -10.57 27.45 5.48
N GLY A 220 -10.44 27.93 4.25
CA GLY A 220 -9.59 29.07 3.93
C GLY A 220 -8.14 28.78 4.27
N ASN A 221 -7.57 29.50 5.25
CA ASN A 221 -6.19 29.30 5.71
C ASN A 221 -6.06 28.47 7.00
N LYS A 222 -7.16 27.88 7.48
CA LYS A 222 -7.19 27.12 8.73
C LYS A 222 -7.18 25.62 8.42
N ALA A 223 -6.25 24.88 8.99
CA ALA A 223 -6.21 23.43 8.85
C ALA A 223 -7.31 22.78 9.72
N VAL A 224 -8.10 21.92 9.08
CA VAL A 224 -9.14 21.11 9.75
C VAL A 224 -8.88 19.62 9.57
N GLY A 225 -7.84 19.26 8.82
CA GLY A 225 -7.26 17.93 8.71
C GLY A 225 -5.78 18.06 8.33
N PHE A 226 -4.94 17.26 8.98
CA PHE A 226 -3.50 17.23 8.73
C PHE A 226 -2.94 15.84 8.95
N SER A 227 -1.80 15.56 8.35
CA SER A 227 -1.07 14.30 8.53
C SER A 227 0.43 14.51 8.45
N GLY A 228 1.19 13.60 9.05
CA GLY A 228 2.64 13.60 9.01
C GLY A 228 3.25 12.49 9.86
N GLU A 229 4.55 12.37 9.77
CA GLU A 229 5.32 11.37 10.50
C GLU A 229 5.80 11.93 11.85
N TYR A 230 5.49 11.21 12.92
CA TYR A 230 5.95 11.52 14.27
C TYR A 230 6.51 10.27 14.95
N ASN A 231 7.78 10.30 15.34
CA ASN A 231 8.49 9.17 15.94
C ASN A 231 8.38 7.87 15.11
N GLY A 232 8.52 7.98 13.76
CA GLY A 232 8.55 6.85 12.84
C GLY A 232 7.18 6.22 12.58
N ARG A 233 6.09 6.91 12.85
CA ARG A 233 4.73 6.49 12.55
C ARG A 233 3.90 7.62 11.97
N ASN A 234 2.98 7.29 11.09
CA ASN A 234 2.07 8.26 10.51
C ASN A 234 0.92 8.58 11.47
N ILE A 235 0.63 9.87 11.60
CA ILE A 235 -0.49 10.38 12.36
C ILE A 235 -1.35 11.23 11.44
N CYS A 236 -2.63 10.84 11.31
CA CYS A 236 -3.63 11.54 10.51
C CYS A 236 -4.73 12.07 11.42
N VAL A 237 -5.11 13.33 11.26
CA VAL A 237 -6.11 13.99 12.11
C VAL A 237 -7.19 14.65 11.25
N LEU A 238 -8.48 14.42 11.59
CA LEU A 238 -9.64 15.11 11.04
C LEU A 238 -10.39 15.80 12.17
N GLY A 239 -10.73 17.07 11.97
CA GLY A 239 -11.34 17.92 13.00
C GLY A 239 -12.86 17.80 13.15
N PHE A 240 -13.52 16.86 12.48
CA PHE A 240 -14.97 16.77 12.46
C PHE A 240 -15.49 15.33 12.54
N ASP A 241 -16.75 15.22 12.96
CA ASP A 241 -17.52 13.99 12.90
C ASP A 241 -18.08 13.79 11.48
N LEU A 242 -17.92 12.59 10.91
CA LEU A 242 -18.47 12.24 9.59
C LEU A 242 -20.01 12.41 9.55
N HIS A 243 -20.71 12.19 10.66
CA HIS A 243 -22.17 12.37 10.74
C HIS A 243 -22.61 13.84 10.64
N ASN A 244 -21.70 14.76 10.94
CA ASN A 244 -21.93 16.21 10.86
C ASN A 244 -21.45 16.82 9.54
N SER A 245 -21.24 15.98 8.51
CA SER A 245 -20.76 16.41 7.19
C SER A 245 -21.52 15.76 6.05
N ASP A 246 -21.46 16.35 4.86
CA ASP A 246 -21.97 15.73 3.64
C ASP A 246 -20.90 14.88 2.92
N LEU A 247 -19.69 14.78 3.48
CA LEU A 247 -18.58 14.01 2.95
C LEU A 247 -18.95 12.55 2.69
N PRO A 248 -19.61 11.79 3.59
CA PRO A 248 -19.98 10.40 3.34
C PRO A 248 -20.96 10.18 2.17
N LEU A 249 -21.60 11.25 1.70
CA LEU A 249 -22.52 11.22 0.55
C LEU A 249 -21.82 11.49 -0.78
N LYS A 250 -20.54 11.83 -0.75
CA LYS A 250 -19.72 12.09 -1.94
C LYS A 250 -19.08 10.81 -2.46
N THR A 251 -18.92 10.73 -3.77
CA THR A 251 -18.27 9.60 -4.45
C THR A 251 -16.78 9.49 -4.12
N GLU A 252 -16.17 10.60 -3.71
CA GLU A 252 -14.78 10.75 -3.32
C GLU A 252 -14.49 10.25 -1.89
N PHE A 253 -15.50 10.06 -1.06
CA PHE A 253 -15.31 9.63 0.33
C PHE A 253 -14.56 8.30 0.47
N PRO A 254 -14.90 7.23 -0.27
CA PRO A 254 -14.13 6.00 -0.23
C PRO A 254 -12.67 6.19 -0.65
N VAL A 255 -12.39 7.10 -1.59
CA VAL A 255 -11.03 7.43 -2.04
C VAL A 255 -10.25 8.09 -0.92
N LEU A 256 -10.86 9.06 -0.21
CA LEU A 256 -10.22 9.70 0.95
C LEU A 256 -9.91 8.68 2.05
N VAL A 257 -10.86 7.78 2.38
CA VAL A 257 -10.65 6.73 3.39
C VAL A 257 -9.53 5.77 2.95
N TYR A 258 -9.53 5.35 1.69
CA TYR A 258 -8.46 4.54 1.13
C TYR A 258 -7.10 5.24 1.27
N ASN A 259 -6.98 6.49 0.86
CA ASN A 259 -5.73 7.25 0.96
C ASN A 259 -5.25 7.39 2.41
N MET A 260 -6.16 7.66 3.35
CA MET A 260 -5.81 7.74 4.78
C MET A 260 -5.27 6.40 5.32
N ILE A 261 -5.88 5.28 4.92
CA ILE A 261 -5.43 3.95 5.34
C ILE A 261 -4.11 3.59 4.64
N SER A 262 -4.00 3.79 3.32
CA SER A 262 -2.79 3.46 2.54
C SER A 262 -1.56 4.25 2.99
N THR A 263 -1.69 5.55 3.27
CA THR A 263 -0.59 6.35 3.82
C THR A 263 -0.27 6.00 5.27
N SER A 264 -1.22 5.36 5.97
CA SER A 264 -1.06 4.87 7.34
C SER A 264 -0.79 3.36 7.39
N SER A 265 -0.81 2.64 6.27
CA SER A 265 -0.36 1.24 6.22
C SER A 265 1.15 1.18 6.37
N ILE A 266 1.65 0.06 6.83
CA ILE A 266 3.09 -0.18 6.86
C ILE A 266 3.56 -0.03 5.41
N GLN A 267 4.45 0.94 5.17
CA GLN A 267 5.11 1.02 3.87
C GLN A 267 5.84 -0.32 3.68
N GLU A 268 5.53 -0.99 2.58
CA GLU A 268 6.28 -2.17 2.16
C GLU A 268 7.78 -1.89 2.28
N LEU A 269 8.55 -2.86 2.76
CA LEU A 269 10.01 -2.74 2.94
C LEU A 269 10.72 -2.23 1.67
N ALA A 270 10.12 -2.51 0.51
CA ALA A 270 10.47 -1.93 -0.78
C ALA A 270 9.19 -1.66 -1.55
N ASN A 271 9.15 -0.58 -2.34
CA ASN A 271 8.01 -0.35 -3.23
C ASN A 271 7.83 -1.54 -4.17
N ALA A 272 6.64 -2.14 -4.19
CA ALA A 272 6.29 -3.12 -5.20
C ALA A 272 6.46 -2.47 -6.58
N GLY A 273 7.28 -3.05 -7.44
CA GLY A 273 7.58 -2.47 -8.75
C GLY A 273 8.41 -3.40 -9.63
N ILE A 274 8.40 -3.10 -10.92
CA ILE A 274 9.28 -3.75 -11.88
C ILE A 274 10.62 -3.02 -11.83
N TYR A 275 11.67 -3.73 -11.42
CA TYR A 275 13.03 -3.21 -11.33
C TYR A 275 13.90 -3.79 -12.42
N HIS A 276 14.76 -2.93 -12.99
CA HIS A 276 15.74 -3.33 -14.01
C HIS A 276 17.16 -3.20 -13.46
N PRO A 277 18.13 -3.90 -14.05
CA PRO A 277 19.54 -3.76 -13.66
C PRO A 277 20.01 -2.30 -13.71
N GLY A 278 20.45 -1.77 -12.57
CA GLY A 278 20.88 -0.38 -12.40
C GLY A 278 19.87 0.53 -11.71
N ASP A 279 18.65 0.07 -11.47
CA ASP A 279 17.65 0.80 -10.70
C ASP A 279 18.05 0.85 -9.23
N THR A 280 17.64 1.94 -8.56
CA THR A 280 17.84 2.10 -7.12
C THR A 280 16.54 1.73 -6.41
N ILE A 281 16.63 0.78 -5.50
CA ILE A 281 15.50 0.35 -4.66
C ILE A 281 15.68 1.03 -3.29
N SER A 282 14.67 1.79 -2.86
CA SER A 282 14.61 2.31 -1.49
C SER A 282 13.98 1.25 -0.60
N VAL A 283 14.70 0.85 0.43
CA VAL A 283 14.23 -0.12 1.43
C VAL A 283 14.01 0.61 2.74
N TYR A 284 12.83 0.50 3.30
CA TYR A 284 12.45 1.13 4.57
C TYR A 284 12.44 0.07 5.67
N GLY A 285 13.20 0.29 6.74
CA GLY A 285 13.19 -0.61 7.92
C GLY A 285 12.25 -0.10 8.99
N LYS A 286 11.63 -1.00 9.75
CA LYS A 286 10.91 -0.65 10.98
C LYS A 286 11.91 -0.17 12.04
N ILE A 287 11.52 0.82 12.85
CA ILE A 287 12.42 1.51 13.80
C ILE A 287 13.05 0.56 14.83
N ASP A 288 12.42 -0.55 15.17
CA ASP A 288 12.87 -1.50 16.19
C ASP A 288 13.45 -2.80 15.61
N GLU A 289 13.62 -2.92 14.30
CA GLU A 289 14.15 -4.13 13.67
C GLU A 289 15.63 -3.98 13.29
N THR A 290 16.33 -5.11 13.33
CA THR A 290 17.67 -5.25 12.74
C THR A 290 17.62 -4.81 11.28
N LEU A 291 18.70 -4.16 10.81
CA LEU A 291 18.82 -3.73 9.40
C LEU A 291 18.34 -4.84 8.46
N PRO A 292 17.56 -4.49 7.42
CA PRO A 292 17.06 -5.47 6.46
C PRO A 292 18.22 -6.23 5.83
N VAL A 293 18.09 -7.54 5.75
CA VAL A 293 19.10 -8.42 5.14
C VAL A 293 18.67 -8.70 3.70
N ILE A 294 19.50 -8.28 2.76
CA ILE A 294 19.28 -8.55 1.34
C ILE A 294 20.00 -9.84 0.97
N THR A 295 19.25 -10.82 0.47
CA THR A 295 19.79 -12.09 -0.02
C THR A 295 19.87 -12.05 -1.54
N LYS A 296 21.08 -12.28 -2.08
CA LYS A 296 21.28 -12.39 -3.52
C LYS A 296 20.84 -13.75 -4.06
N PRO A 297 20.61 -13.88 -5.38
CA PRO A 297 20.25 -15.17 -5.99
C PRO A 297 21.28 -16.29 -5.76
N ASP A 298 22.54 -15.95 -5.49
CA ASP A 298 23.61 -16.91 -5.14
C ASP A 298 23.59 -17.33 -3.65
N GLY A 299 22.58 -16.89 -2.88
CA GLY A 299 22.44 -17.16 -1.45
C GLY A 299 23.32 -16.30 -0.54
N THR A 300 24.15 -15.40 -1.08
CA THR A 300 24.95 -14.49 -0.26
C THR A 300 24.07 -13.33 0.25
N THR A 301 24.30 -12.93 1.51
CA THR A 301 23.54 -11.87 2.17
C THR A 301 24.42 -10.65 2.44
N PHE A 302 23.79 -9.47 2.45
CA PHE A 302 24.38 -8.23 2.94
C PHE A 302 23.32 -7.37 3.64
N ALA A 303 23.74 -6.58 4.63
CA ALA A 303 22.92 -5.66 5.40
C ALA A 303 23.35 -4.22 5.15
#